data_b3192db6adffd02b4071c02efdf9224e
#
_entry.id   b3192db6adffd02b4071c02efdf9224e
#
_cell.length_a   1.000
_cell.length_b   1.000
_cell.length_c   1.000
_cell.angle_alpha   90.00
_cell.angle_beta   90.00
_cell.angle_gamma   90.00
#
_symmetry.space_group_name_H-M   'P 1'
#
loop_
_entity.id
_entity.type
_entity.pdbx_description
1 polymer ?
#
loop_
_entity_poly.entity_id
_entity_poly.type
_entity_poly.pdbx_seq_one_letter_code
_entity_poly.pdbx_strand_id
1 'polypeptide(L)'
;MILAVIIWLLSIALVSFTSGWYIRRYGRSDLAIVFYIIYLAMAQILATKITTFQFGSFTLSAPAAVFVFPFTFQIIDIVNEAFSKKVVQRMIILALVSQVFMNLFLIIGLSLPPVDESWKRIFAFVPRITVASWLAFFVSQNFDAFLYELFRRLTKERFLWLRNIASDLLSLTLDSFLFITLAFYGRAPVIPLIFGQVVLKGIIGGIDFPFLYLARWAMGRKPPNASIT
;
A
#
# COMPACT_ATOMS: atom_id res chain seq x y z
N MET A 1 8.78 20.28 5.88
CA MET A 1 7.72 19.26 6.13
C MET A 1 6.44 19.58 5.35
N ILE A 2 5.86 20.79 5.44
CA ILE A 2 4.62 21.17 4.73
C ILE A 2 4.72 20.96 3.21
N LEU A 3 5.80 21.41 2.58
CA LEU A 3 6.02 21.23 1.14
C LEU A 3 6.02 19.73 0.72
N ALA A 4 6.62 18.86 1.52
CA ALA A 4 6.63 17.41 1.25
C ALA A 4 5.21 16.82 1.31
N VAL A 5 4.38 17.24 2.27
CA VAL A 5 2.98 16.82 2.37
C VAL A 5 2.17 17.32 1.16
N ILE A 6 2.37 18.57 0.75
CA ILE A 6 1.69 19.14 -0.43
C ILE A 6 2.06 18.35 -1.70
N ILE A 7 3.36 18.10 -1.92
CA ILE A 7 3.83 17.31 -3.07
C ILE A 7 3.23 15.90 -3.03
N TRP A 8 3.16 15.29 -1.86
CA TRP A 8 2.58 13.97 -1.65
C TRP A 8 1.09 13.94 -2.01
N LEU A 9 0.28 14.89 -1.49
CA LEU A 9 -1.14 14.98 -1.82
C LEU A 9 -1.38 15.25 -3.30
N LEU A 10 -0.59 16.17 -3.91
CA LEU A 10 -0.67 16.43 -5.35
C LEU A 10 -0.30 15.18 -6.18
N SER A 11 0.67 14.40 -5.72
CA SER A 11 1.05 13.15 -6.40
C SER A 11 -0.06 12.11 -6.36
N ILE A 12 -0.76 11.92 -5.22
CA ILE A 12 -1.92 11.03 -5.12
C ILE A 12 -3.04 11.53 -6.06
N ALA A 13 -3.34 12.84 -6.02
CA ALA A 13 -4.34 13.43 -6.90
C ALA A 13 -4.02 13.19 -8.39
N LEU A 14 -2.76 13.40 -8.78
CA LEU A 14 -2.32 13.24 -10.15
C LEU A 14 -2.42 11.78 -10.62
N VAL A 15 -1.97 10.82 -9.79
CA VAL A 15 -2.06 9.38 -10.10
C VAL A 15 -3.51 8.93 -10.21
N SER A 16 -4.37 9.36 -9.29
CA SER A 16 -5.79 9.04 -9.29
C SER A 16 -6.50 9.61 -10.54
N PHE A 17 -6.26 10.88 -10.83
CA PHE A 17 -6.82 11.55 -12.00
C PHE A 17 -6.33 10.92 -13.31
N THR A 18 -5.02 10.77 -13.48
CA THR A 18 -4.44 10.23 -14.73
C THR A 18 -4.84 8.78 -14.97
N SER A 19 -4.90 7.95 -13.91
CA SER A 19 -5.39 6.57 -14.01
C SER A 19 -6.87 6.54 -14.45
N GLY A 20 -7.72 7.34 -13.82
CA GLY A 20 -9.13 7.44 -14.18
C GLY A 20 -9.34 7.96 -15.61
N TRP A 21 -8.64 9.01 -15.99
CA TRP A 21 -8.66 9.55 -17.35
C TRP A 21 -8.19 8.54 -18.40
N TYR A 22 -7.10 7.81 -18.13
CA TYR A 22 -6.56 6.79 -19.02
C TYR A 22 -7.56 5.65 -19.24
N ILE A 23 -8.18 5.17 -18.16
CA ILE A 23 -9.22 4.14 -18.22
C ILE A 23 -10.39 4.62 -19.06
N ARG A 24 -10.86 5.85 -18.85
CA ARG A 24 -11.95 6.44 -19.66
C ARG A 24 -11.57 6.54 -21.14
N ARG A 25 -10.35 6.97 -21.44
CA ARG A 25 -9.91 7.25 -22.81
C ARG A 25 -9.61 6.00 -23.62
N TYR A 26 -9.01 4.98 -22.99
CA TYR A 26 -8.50 3.80 -23.68
C TYR A 26 -9.18 2.49 -23.28
N GLY A 27 -9.98 2.46 -22.23
CA GLY A 27 -10.62 1.24 -21.72
C GLY A 27 -9.64 0.20 -21.17
N ARG A 28 -8.44 0.62 -20.77
CA ARG A 28 -7.31 -0.25 -20.36
C ARG A 28 -6.79 0.11 -18.99
N SER A 29 -6.24 -0.89 -18.29
CA SER A 29 -5.65 -0.75 -16.96
C SER A 29 -4.13 -0.58 -16.95
N ASP A 30 -3.48 -0.52 -18.10
CA ASP A 30 -2.02 -0.59 -18.23
C ASP A 30 -1.30 0.48 -17.43
N LEU A 31 -1.77 1.73 -17.49
CA LEU A 31 -1.16 2.84 -16.72
C LEU A 31 -1.26 2.60 -15.21
N ALA A 32 -2.41 2.14 -14.72
CA ALA A 32 -2.60 1.81 -13.33
C ALA A 32 -1.69 0.65 -12.90
N ILE A 33 -1.52 -0.38 -13.74
CA ILE A 33 -0.60 -1.50 -13.50
C ILE A 33 0.84 -0.99 -13.38
N VAL A 34 1.27 -0.11 -14.28
CA VAL A 34 2.62 0.48 -14.24
C VAL A 34 2.83 1.28 -12.95
N PHE A 35 1.89 2.13 -12.56
CA PHE A 35 1.97 2.86 -11.30
C PHE A 35 2.05 1.91 -10.10
N TYR A 36 1.22 0.87 -10.06
CA TYR A 36 1.23 -0.11 -8.99
C TYR A 36 2.59 -0.80 -8.83
N ILE A 37 3.20 -1.25 -9.94
CA ILE A 37 4.52 -1.89 -9.95
C ILE A 37 5.59 -0.93 -9.43
N ILE A 38 5.60 0.32 -9.91
CA ILE A 38 6.58 1.33 -9.51
C ILE A 38 6.44 1.66 -8.02
N TYR A 39 5.21 1.94 -7.55
CA TYR A 39 5.00 2.30 -6.14
C TYR A 39 5.30 1.14 -5.20
N LEU A 40 5.00 -0.09 -5.61
CA LEU A 40 5.33 -1.26 -4.80
C LEU A 40 6.85 -1.47 -4.69
N ALA A 41 7.60 -1.25 -5.79
CA ALA A 41 9.06 -1.27 -5.78
C ALA A 41 9.64 -0.14 -4.91
N MET A 42 9.13 1.08 -5.06
CA MET A 42 9.52 2.23 -4.24
C MET A 42 9.23 2.02 -2.76
N ALA A 43 8.09 1.41 -2.42
CA ALA A 43 7.74 1.10 -1.04
C ALA A 43 8.79 0.19 -0.38
N GLN A 44 9.30 -0.81 -1.10
CA GLN A 44 10.32 -1.73 -0.58
C GLN A 44 11.66 -1.04 -0.34
N ILE A 45 12.06 -0.14 -1.25
CA ILE A 45 13.29 0.65 -1.08
C ILE A 45 13.12 1.63 0.09
N LEU A 46 12.02 2.37 0.14
CA LEU A 46 11.76 3.35 1.20
C LEU A 46 11.53 2.70 2.57
N ALA A 47 11.11 1.43 2.61
CA ALA A 47 10.98 0.71 3.87
C ALA A 47 12.32 0.46 4.56
N THR A 48 13.45 0.53 3.87
CA THR A 48 14.78 0.46 4.49
C THR A 48 15.06 1.64 5.42
N LYS A 49 14.37 2.77 5.21
CA LYS A 49 14.50 3.98 6.01
C LYS A 49 13.43 4.03 7.09
N ILE A 50 13.82 3.92 8.35
CA ILE A 50 12.95 4.20 9.48
C ILE A 50 12.92 5.71 9.70
N THR A 51 11.74 6.26 9.86
CA THR A 51 11.49 7.70 10.04
C THR A 51 10.67 7.93 11.30
N THR A 52 10.99 9.00 12.02
CA THR A 52 10.27 9.44 13.21
C THR A 52 9.39 10.64 12.89
N PHE A 53 8.12 10.53 13.21
CA PHE A 53 7.11 11.58 13.03
C PHE A 53 6.79 12.20 14.38
N GLN A 54 6.91 13.50 14.48
CA GLN A 54 6.60 14.26 15.68
C GLN A 54 5.24 14.95 15.56
N PHE A 55 4.35 14.67 16.52
CA PHE A 55 3.04 15.28 16.66
C PHE A 55 2.97 15.95 18.06
N GLY A 56 3.44 17.18 18.17
CA GLY A 56 3.61 17.85 19.47
C GLY A 56 4.60 17.10 20.37
N SER A 57 4.14 16.63 21.53
CA SER A 57 4.92 15.81 22.47
C SER A 57 4.95 14.31 22.13
N PHE A 58 4.17 13.89 21.14
CA PHE A 58 4.05 12.47 20.78
C PHE A 58 4.89 12.14 19.55
N THR A 59 5.59 11.02 19.59
CA THR A 59 6.50 10.55 18.53
C THR A 59 6.10 9.18 18.04
N LEU A 60 5.96 9.03 16.73
CA LEU A 60 5.71 7.76 16.05
C LEU A 60 6.89 7.39 15.17
N SER A 61 7.35 6.16 15.23
CA SER A 61 8.38 5.64 14.34
C SER A 61 7.79 4.60 13.40
N ALA A 62 8.07 4.76 12.11
CA ALA A 62 7.63 3.81 11.09
C ALA A 62 8.60 3.81 9.90
N PRO A 63 8.60 2.74 9.07
CA PRO A 63 9.28 2.77 7.79
C PRO A 63 8.72 3.87 6.88
N ALA A 64 9.60 4.59 6.15
CA ALA A 64 9.18 5.67 5.26
C ALA A 64 8.25 5.21 4.13
N ALA A 65 8.19 3.92 3.86
CA ALA A 65 7.22 3.30 2.95
C ALA A 65 5.75 3.61 3.28
N VAL A 66 5.44 4.00 4.52
CA VAL A 66 4.08 4.39 4.93
C VAL A 66 3.49 5.50 4.05
N PHE A 67 4.32 6.36 3.46
CA PHE A 67 3.86 7.40 2.51
C PHE A 67 3.53 6.87 1.11
N VAL A 68 4.07 5.71 0.74
CA VAL A 68 3.80 5.10 -0.57
C VAL A 68 2.62 4.15 -0.52
N PHE A 69 2.32 3.63 0.66
CA PHE A 69 1.26 2.69 0.90
C PHE A 69 -0.11 3.13 0.34
N PRO A 70 -0.56 4.39 0.53
CA PRO A 70 -1.81 4.87 -0.03
C PRO A 70 -1.93 4.71 -1.54
N PHE A 71 -0.85 4.98 -2.26
CA PHE A 71 -0.85 4.87 -3.72
C PHE A 71 -1.14 3.43 -4.20
N THR A 72 -0.64 2.42 -3.48
CA THR A 72 -0.85 1.03 -3.86
C THR A 72 -2.30 0.60 -3.65
N PHE A 73 -2.91 0.99 -2.53
CA PHE A 73 -4.33 0.70 -2.27
C PHE A 73 -5.24 1.49 -3.19
N GLN A 74 -4.97 2.78 -3.36
CA GLN A 74 -5.72 3.64 -4.27
C GLN A 74 -5.76 3.08 -5.69
N ILE A 75 -4.65 2.55 -6.21
CA ILE A 75 -4.62 1.95 -7.54
C ILE A 75 -5.41 0.64 -7.60
N ILE A 76 -5.34 -0.19 -6.55
CA ILE A 76 -6.16 -1.41 -6.45
C ILE A 76 -7.64 -1.03 -6.52
N ASP A 77 -8.06 -0.03 -5.77
CA ASP A 77 -9.46 0.41 -5.72
C ASP A 77 -9.91 1.00 -7.06
N ILE A 78 -9.08 1.81 -7.71
CA ILE A 78 -9.37 2.36 -9.04
C ILE A 78 -9.57 1.24 -10.07
N VAL A 79 -8.69 0.23 -10.06
CA VAL A 79 -8.79 -0.90 -10.99
C VAL A 79 -9.97 -1.79 -10.64
N ASN A 80 -10.25 -2.02 -9.36
CA ASN A 80 -11.40 -2.81 -8.91
C ASN A 80 -12.73 -2.12 -9.25
N GLU A 81 -12.79 -0.80 -9.17
CA GLU A 81 -13.95 0.01 -9.56
C GLU A 81 -14.20 -0.03 -11.07
N ALA A 82 -13.14 -0.04 -11.87
CA ALA A 82 -13.24 0.03 -13.33
C ALA A 82 -13.40 -1.32 -14.01
N PHE A 83 -12.79 -2.36 -13.44
CA PHE A 83 -12.66 -3.69 -14.04
C PHE A 83 -13.10 -4.79 -13.07
N SER A 84 -12.95 -6.04 -13.51
CA SER A 84 -13.27 -7.20 -12.69
C SER A 84 -12.14 -7.55 -11.71
N LYS A 85 -12.46 -8.29 -10.64
CA LYS A 85 -11.48 -8.86 -9.69
C LYS A 85 -10.33 -9.61 -10.37
N LYS A 86 -10.58 -10.23 -11.53
CA LYS A 86 -9.54 -10.93 -12.33
C LYS A 86 -8.44 -9.98 -12.81
N VAL A 87 -8.80 -8.73 -13.16
CA VAL A 87 -7.81 -7.72 -13.60
C VAL A 87 -6.93 -7.27 -12.43
N VAL A 88 -7.52 -7.08 -11.25
CA VAL A 88 -6.77 -6.79 -10.01
C VAL A 88 -5.81 -7.92 -9.68
N GLN A 89 -6.26 -9.17 -9.72
CA GLN A 89 -5.40 -10.34 -9.48
C GLN A 89 -4.23 -10.40 -10.47
N ARG A 90 -4.50 -10.16 -11.76
CA ARG A 90 -3.46 -10.07 -12.79
C ARG A 90 -2.45 -8.96 -12.50
N MET A 91 -2.90 -7.79 -12.09
CA MET A 91 -2.04 -6.66 -11.70
C MET A 91 -1.11 -7.05 -10.55
N ILE A 92 -1.64 -7.69 -9.50
CA ILE A 92 -0.87 -8.15 -8.35
C ILE A 92 0.19 -9.18 -8.78
N ILE A 93 -0.19 -10.17 -9.61
CA ILE A 93 0.75 -11.18 -10.12
C ILE A 93 1.87 -10.53 -10.94
N LEU A 94 1.55 -9.60 -11.85
CA LEU A 94 2.54 -8.89 -12.64
C LEU A 94 3.51 -8.08 -11.76
N ALA A 95 2.99 -7.45 -10.71
CA ALA A 95 3.83 -6.74 -9.75
C ALA A 95 4.75 -7.67 -8.97
N LEU A 96 4.25 -8.81 -8.50
CA LEU A 96 5.09 -9.82 -7.81
C LEU A 96 6.21 -10.34 -8.72
N VAL A 97 5.89 -10.71 -9.96
CA VAL A 97 6.89 -11.14 -10.95
C VAL A 97 7.93 -10.05 -11.20
N SER A 98 7.49 -8.79 -11.39
CA SER A 98 8.40 -7.65 -11.58
C SER A 98 9.35 -7.46 -10.39
N GLN A 99 8.86 -7.68 -9.16
CA GLN A 99 9.67 -7.58 -7.96
C GLN A 99 10.68 -8.72 -7.81
N VAL A 100 10.36 -9.92 -8.28
CA VAL A 100 11.35 -11.02 -8.34
C VAL A 100 12.53 -10.57 -9.20
N PHE A 101 12.27 -10.06 -10.41
CA PHE A 101 13.34 -9.57 -11.28
C PHE A 101 14.10 -8.39 -10.65
N MET A 102 13.41 -7.43 -10.04
CA MET A 102 14.07 -6.34 -9.33
C MET A 102 15.04 -6.86 -8.26
N ASN A 103 14.61 -7.81 -7.43
CA ASN A 103 15.46 -8.36 -6.38
C ASN A 103 16.63 -9.19 -6.94
N LEU A 104 16.42 -9.93 -8.03
CA LEU A 104 17.52 -10.64 -8.72
C LEU A 104 18.60 -9.66 -9.18
N PHE A 105 18.21 -8.55 -9.83
CA PHE A 105 19.18 -7.53 -10.26
C PHE A 105 19.83 -6.81 -9.09
N LEU A 106 19.12 -6.57 -7.98
CA LEU A 106 19.72 -6.03 -6.77
C LEU A 106 20.76 -6.98 -6.17
N ILE A 107 20.49 -8.29 -6.13
CA ILE A 107 21.44 -9.29 -5.64
C ILE A 107 22.68 -9.35 -6.54
N ILE A 108 22.51 -9.32 -7.86
CA ILE A 108 23.63 -9.24 -8.82
C ILE A 108 24.45 -7.97 -8.56
N GLY A 109 23.79 -6.80 -8.46
CA GLY A 109 24.46 -5.54 -8.20
C GLY A 109 25.24 -5.52 -6.87
N LEU A 110 24.68 -6.16 -5.83
CA LEU A 110 25.34 -6.30 -4.53
C LEU A 110 26.54 -7.28 -4.54
N SER A 111 26.62 -8.18 -5.50
CA SER A 111 27.75 -9.11 -5.66
C SER A 111 28.95 -8.49 -6.38
N LEU A 112 28.73 -7.36 -7.07
CA LEU A 112 29.81 -6.63 -7.75
C LEU A 112 30.68 -5.88 -6.72
N PRO A 113 32.00 -5.75 -6.96
CA PRO A 113 32.91 -5.04 -6.06
C PRO A 113 32.50 -3.57 -5.94
N PRO A 114 32.23 -3.07 -4.72
CA PRO A 114 31.78 -1.68 -4.53
C PRO A 114 32.95 -0.70 -4.51
N VAL A 115 32.72 0.52 -5.00
CA VAL A 115 33.62 1.67 -4.78
C VAL A 115 33.47 2.20 -3.34
N ASP A 116 32.26 2.15 -2.80
CA ASP A 116 31.94 2.46 -1.42
C ASP A 116 30.84 1.53 -0.87
N GLU A 117 30.71 1.45 0.46
CA GLU A 117 29.74 0.57 1.12
C GLU A 117 28.30 1.16 1.25
N SER A 118 28.09 2.36 0.73
CA SER A 118 26.79 3.06 0.89
C SER A 118 25.66 2.32 0.21
N TRP A 119 25.92 1.79 -1.00
CA TRP A 119 24.98 0.98 -1.76
C TRP A 119 24.53 -0.25 -1.00
N LYS A 120 25.48 -0.99 -0.44
CA LYS A 120 25.23 -2.21 0.31
C LYS A 120 24.38 -1.96 1.56
N ARG A 121 24.64 -0.85 2.28
CA ARG A 121 23.87 -0.49 3.48
C ARG A 121 22.40 -0.30 3.20
N ILE A 122 22.05 0.26 2.06
CA ILE A 122 20.65 0.54 1.66
C ILE A 122 20.01 -0.70 1.05
N PHE A 123 20.63 -1.28 0.03
CA PHE A 123 19.98 -2.24 -0.84
C PHE A 123 20.10 -3.70 -0.38
N ALA A 124 21.06 -4.06 0.47
CA ALA A 124 21.17 -5.43 0.99
C ALA A 124 19.95 -5.86 1.85
N PHE A 125 19.16 -4.89 2.30
CA PHE A 125 17.99 -5.15 3.13
C PHE A 125 16.69 -5.29 2.32
N VAL A 126 16.65 -4.81 1.08
CA VAL A 126 15.46 -4.81 0.22
C VAL A 126 14.91 -6.21 -0.03
N PRO A 127 15.70 -7.26 -0.34
CA PRO A 127 15.16 -8.60 -0.53
C PRO A 127 14.41 -9.14 0.69
N ARG A 128 14.92 -8.92 1.90
CA ARG A 128 14.23 -9.31 3.14
C ARG A 128 12.91 -8.57 3.32
N ILE A 129 12.91 -7.27 3.06
CA ILE A 129 11.70 -6.44 3.10
C ILE A 129 10.66 -6.94 2.09
N THR A 130 11.10 -7.29 0.87
CA THR A 130 10.22 -7.81 -0.17
C THR A 130 9.52 -9.09 0.27
N VAL A 131 10.27 -10.07 0.76
CA VAL A 131 9.70 -11.34 1.24
C VAL A 131 8.77 -11.11 2.43
N ALA A 132 9.18 -10.28 3.39
CA ALA A 132 8.35 -9.92 4.54
C ALA A 132 7.03 -9.25 4.12
N SER A 133 7.09 -8.34 3.15
CA SER A 133 5.91 -7.66 2.59
C SER A 133 4.95 -8.63 1.91
N TRP A 134 5.46 -9.57 1.11
CA TRP A 134 4.62 -10.56 0.44
C TRP A 134 3.93 -11.49 1.41
N LEU A 135 4.66 -12.00 2.40
CA LEU A 135 4.10 -12.88 3.42
C LEU A 135 3.04 -12.16 4.26
N ALA A 136 3.35 -10.94 4.71
CA ALA A 136 2.40 -10.13 5.46
C ALA A 136 1.13 -9.85 4.64
N PHE A 137 1.27 -9.40 3.40
CA PHE A 137 0.16 -9.14 2.49
C PHE A 137 -0.70 -10.39 2.25
N PHE A 138 -0.08 -11.53 1.94
CA PHE A 138 -0.81 -12.76 1.68
C PHE A 138 -1.62 -13.23 2.90
N VAL A 139 -1.00 -13.21 4.08
CA VAL A 139 -1.67 -13.61 5.32
C VAL A 139 -2.78 -12.65 5.71
N SER A 140 -2.49 -11.34 5.68
CA SER A 140 -3.46 -10.31 6.07
C SER A 140 -4.67 -10.25 5.15
N GLN A 141 -4.50 -10.42 3.83
CA GLN A 141 -5.61 -10.45 2.88
C GLN A 141 -6.53 -11.66 3.08
N ASN A 142 -5.97 -12.85 3.36
CA ASN A 142 -6.78 -14.02 3.67
C ASN A 142 -7.50 -13.86 5.03
N PHE A 143 -6.84 -13.26 6.01
CA PHE A 143 -7.42 -12.96 7.32
C PHE A 143 -8.54 -11.94 7.23
N ASP A 144 -8.37 -10.88 6.42
CA ASP A 144 -9.41 -9.90 6.15
C ASP A 144 -10.67 -10.55 5.56
N ALA A 145 -10.51 -11.36 4.52
CA ALA A 145 -11.62 -12.10 3.92
C ALA A 145 -12.34 -13.01 4.92
N PHE A 146 -11.60 -13.68 5.81
CA PHE A 146 -12.14 -14.50 6.88
C PHE A 146 -12.92 -13.66 7.90
N LEU A 147 -12.34 -12.56 8.38
CA LEU A 147 -12.99 -11.67 9.35
C LEU A 147 -14.25 -11.03 8.78
N TYR A 148 -14.20 -10.58 7.53
CA TYR A 148 -15.35 -10.01 6.85
C TYR A 148 -16.53 -10.98 6.83
N GLU A 149 -16.28 -12.25 6.47
CA GLU A 149 -17.33 -13.29 6.48
C GLU A 149 -17.80 -13.63 7.90
N LEU A 150 -16.88 -13.68 8.87
CA LEU A 150 -17.21 -13.89 10.28
C LEU A 150 -18.14 -12.77 10.80
N PHE A 151 -17.77 -11.52 10.60
CA PHE A 151 -18.59 -10.38 11.02
C PHE A 151 -19.91 -10.31 10.26
N ARG A 152 -19.93 -10.69 8.98
CA ARG A 152 -21.16 -10.80 8.21
C ARG A 152 -22.16 -11.77 8.84
N ARG A 153 -21.70 -12.93 9.30
CA ARG A 153 -22.53 -13.92 10.00
C ARG A 153 -22.97 -13.43 11.38
N LEU A 154 -22.06 -12.84 12.16
CA LEU A 154 -22.37 -12.35 13.51
C LEU A 154 -23.39 -11.20 13.50
N THR A 155 -23.29 -10.30 12.53
CA THR A 155 -24.20 -9.15 12.39
C THR A 155 -25.51 -9.48 11.66
N LYS A 156 -25.72 -10.74 11.24
CA LYS A 156 -26.89 -11.17 10.43
C LYS A 156 -27.11 -10.24 9.23
N GLU A 157 -26.01 -9.91 8.53
CA GLU A 157 -25.95 -9.01 7.36
C GLU A 157 -26.31 -7.54 7.65
N ARG A 158 -26.58 -7.18 8.90
CA ARG A 158 -26.77 -5.78 9.32
C ARG A 158 -25.43 -5.10 9.56
N PHE A 159 -25.39 -3.77 9.50
CA PHE A 159 -24.22 -2.94 9.81
C PHE A 159 -23.01 -3.21 8.92
N LEU A 160 -23.19 -3.04 7.59
CA LEU A 160 -22.14 -3.19 6.59
C LEU A 160 -20.85 -2.41 6.93
N TRP A 161 -21.01 -1.17 7.41
CA TRP A 161 -19.90 -0.30 7.78
C TRP A 161 -19.04 -0.86 8.94
N LEU A 162 -19.71 -1.47 9.94
CA LEU A 162 -19.01 -2.02 11.10
C LEU A 162 -18.13 -3.22 10.72
N ARG A 163 -18.64 -4.12 9.88
CA ARG A 163 -17.85 -5.29 9.46
C ARG A 163 -16.67 -4.89 8.57
N ASN A 164 -16.83 -3.89 7.68
CA ASN A 164 -15.72 -3.38 6.88
C ASN A 164 -14.65 -2.77 7.78
N ILE A 165 -15.02 -1.79 8.62
CA ILE A 165 -14.04 -1.11 9.50
C ILE A 165 -13.37 -2.11 10.45
N ALA A 166 -14.12 -3.05 11.02
CA ALA A 166 -13.55 -4.00 11.97
C ALA A 166 -12.62 -5.01 11.28
N SER A 167 -12.97 -5.54 10.09
CA SER A 167 -12.09 -6.44 9.36
C SER A 167 -10.84 -5.70 8.89
N ASP A 168 -10.99 -4.51 8.30
CA ASP A 168 -9.89 -3.70 7.80
C ASP A 168 -8.89 -3.33 8.92
N LEU A 169 -9.38 -2.90 10.09
CA LEU A 169 -8.51 -2.52 11.21
C LEU A 169 -7.71 -3.71 11.75
N LEU A 170 -8.35 -4.88 11.88
CA LEU A 170 -7.69 -6.08 12.37
C LEU A 170 -6.69 -6.63 11.35
N SER A 171 -7.06 -6.66 10.07
CA SER A 171 -6.16 -7.11 9.00
C SER A 171 -4.98 -6.17 8.80
N LEU A 172 -5.17 -4.85 8.89
CA LEU A 172 -4.13 -3.84 8.87
C LEU A 172 -3.14 -3.99 10.04
N THR A 173 -3.69 -4.31 11.22
CA THR A 173 -2.88 -4.55 12.43
C THR A 173 -2.03 -5.81 12.26
N LEU A 174 -2.63 -6.90 11.76
CA LEU A 174 -1.93 -8.15 11.49
C LEU A 174 -0.85 -7.96 10.40
N ASP A 175 -1.16 -7.25 9.32
CA ASP A 175 -0.20 -6.90 8.27
C ASP A 175 1.01 -6.16 8.85
N SER A 176 0.75 -5.13 9.65
CA SER A 176 1.81 -4.34 10.28
C SER A 176 2.66 -5.16 11.25
N PHE A 177 2.02 -6.02 12.04
CA PHE A 177 2.70 -6.94 12.95
C PHE A 177 3.61 -7.91 12.21
N LEU A 178 3.09 -8.60 11.19
CA LEU A 178 3.85 -9.57 10.41
C LEU A 178 4.98 -8.89 9.63
N PHE A 179 4.67 -7.81 8.92
CA PHE A 179 5.66 -7.09 8.12
C PHE A 179 6.82 -6.58 8.98
N ILE A 180 6.52 -5.84 10.05
CA ILE A 180 7.57 -5.26 10.91
C ILE A 180 8.39 -6.36 11.59
N THR A 181 7.73 -7.40 12.08
CA THR A 181 8.44 -8.50 12.73
C THR A 181 9.37 -9.22 11.76
N LEU A 182 8.88 -9.62 10.59
CA LEU A 182 9.69 -10.34 9.60
C LEU A 182 10.80 -9.48 9.01
N ALA A 183 10.51 -8.20 8.74
CA ALA A 183 11.50 -7.29 8.16
C ALA A 183 12.54 -6.83 9.18
N PHE A 184 12.14 -6.39 10.37
CA PHE A 184 12.99 -5.61 11.28
C PHE A 184 13.45 -6.35 12.53
N TYR A 185 12.95 -7.56 12.80
CA TYR A 185 13.42 -8.32 13.98
C TYR A 185 14.93 -8.51 13.95
N GLY A 186 15.57 -8.17 15.09
CA GLY A 186 17.03 -8.18 15.26
C GLY A 186 17.78 -6.96 14.69
N ARG A 187 17.05 -5.96 14.11
CA ARG A 187 17.66 -4.75 13.52
C ARG A 187 17.12 -3.45 14.10
N ALA A 188 15.86 -3.43 14.53
CA ALA A 188 15.21 -2.25 15.08
C ALA A 188 14.20 -2.63 16.17
N PRO A 189 13.78 -1.71 17.03
CA PRO A 189 12.77 -1.97 18.05
C PRO A 189 11.40 -2.22 17.38
N VAL A 190 10.96 -3.48 17.38
CA VAL A 190 9.78 -3.95 16.64
C VAL A 190 8.48 -3.32 17.18
N ILE A 191 8.28 -3.29 18.50
CA ILE A 191 7.03 -2.82 19.12
C ILE A 191 6.69 -1.37 18.77
N PRO A 192 7.61 -0.38 18.95
CA PRO A 192 7.35 1.00 18.53
C PRO A 192 7.06 1.15 17.04
N LEU A 193 7.72 0.35 16.20
CA LEU A 193 7.51 0.37 14.75
C LEU A 193 6.13 -0.20 14.36
N ILE A 194 5.67 -1.28 14.99
CA ILE A 194 4.33 -1.84 14.78
C ILE A 194 3.28 -0.77 15.12
N PHE A 195 3.39 -0.20 16.32
CA PHE A 195 2.43 0.81 16.78
C PHE A 195 2.42 2.03 15.84
N GLY A 196 3.60 2.55 15.50
CA GLY A 196 3.73 3.68 14.58
C GLY A 196 3.16 3.38 13.20
N GLN A 197 3.42 2.19 12.66
CA GLN A 197 2.89 1.80 11.36
C GLN A 197 1.37 1.64 11.36
N VAL A 198 0.79 1.00 12.37
CA VAL A 198 -0.68 0.84 12.49
C VAL A 198 -1.36 2.19 12.54
N VAL A 199 -0.89 3.08 13.42
CA VAL A 199 -1.48 4.42 13.58
C VAL A 199 -1.35 5.24 12.29
N LEU A 200 -0.15 5.29 11.69
CA LEU A 200 0.09 6.07 10.48
C LEU A 200 -0.68 5.52 9.28
N LYS A 201 -0.73 4.20 9.09
CA LYS A 201 -1.55 3.59 8.03
C LYS A 201 -3.04 3.90 8.21
N GLY A 202 -3.54 3.87 9.44
CA GLY A 202 -4.93 4.22 9.74
C GLY A 202 -5.25 5.68 9.40
N ILE A 203 -4.38 6.62 9.79
CA ILE A 203 -4.54 8.05 9.47
C ILE A 203 -4.48 8.28 7.95
N ILE A 204 -3.49 7.70 7.30
CA ILE A 204 -3.24 7.89 5.87
C ILE A 204 -4.33 7.24 5.04
N GLY A 205 -4.81 6.05 5.40
CA GLY A 205 -5.93 5.39 4.73
C GLY A 205 -7.22 6.20 4.75
N GLY A 206 -7.45 7.01 5.82
CA GLY A 206 -8.55 7.98 5.85
C GLY A 206 -8.40 9.14 4.86
N ILE A 207 -7.15 9.51 4.53
CA ILE A 207 -6.85 10.60 3.59
C ILE A 207 -7.03 10.14 2.13
N ASP A 208 -6.91 8.86 1.84
CA ASP A 208 -7.01 8.32 0.47
C ASP A 208 -8.42 8.38 -0.12
N PHE A 209 -9.43 8.32 0.71
CA PHE A 209 -10.82 8.20 0.29
C PHE A 209 -11.29 9.29 -0.72
N PRO A 210 -10.99 10.60 -0.53
CA PRO A 210 -11.34 11.63 -1.51
C PRO A 210 -10.75 11.42 -2.91
N PHE A 211 -9.58 10.81 -2.99
CA PHE A 211 -8.88 10.62 -4.26
C PHE A 211 -9.50 9.48 -5.11
N LEU A 212 -10.17 8.52 -4.47
CA LEU A 212 -10.98 7.54 -5.19
C LEU A 212 -12.15 8.22 -5.93
N TYR A 213 -12.80 9.20 -5.29
CA TYR A 213 -13.84 9.98 -5.96
C TYR A 213 -13.29 10.80 -7.13
N LEU A 214 -12.09 11.36 -6.99
CA LEU A 214 -11.41 12.05 -8.08
C LEU A 214 -11.16 11.12 -9.27
N ALA A 215 -10.70 9.91 -9.02
CA ALA A 215 -10.52 8.89 -10.05
C ALA A 215 -11.84 8.50 -10.72
N ARG A 216 -12.91 8.30 -9.95
CA ARG A 216 -14.26 7.99 -10.47
C ARG A 216 -14.80 9.13 -11.33
N TRP A 217 -14.62 10.36 -10.91
CA TRP A 217 -14.98 11.53 -11.69
C TRP A 217 -14.19 11.59 -13.02
N ALA A 218 -12.90 11.36 -12.98
CA ALA A 218 -12.05 11.29 -14.17
C ALA A 218 -12.46 10.15 -15.12
N MET A 219 -12.93 9.01 -14.60
CA MET A 219 -13.53 7.92 -15.37
C MET A 219 -14.89 8.28 -15.97
N GLY A 220 -15.51 9.39 -15.56
CA GLY A 220 -16.87 9.76 -15.99
C GLY A 220 -17.98 8.92 -15.34
N ARG A 221 -17.70 8.22 -14.24
CA ARG A 221 -18.69 7.45 -13.48
C ARG A 221 -19.34 8.31 -12.40
N LYS A 222 -20.66 8.22 -12.30
CA LYS A 222 -21.41 8.91 -11.22
C LYS A 222 -21.02 8.31 -9.85
N PRO A 223 -21.00 9.14 -8.77
CA PRO A 223 -20.78 8.62 -7.42
C PRO A 223 -21.86 7.59 -7.03
N PRO A 224 -21.58 6.62 -6.13
CA PRO A 224 -22.51 5.54 -5.79
C PRO A 224 -23.87 6.01 -5.27
N ASN A 225 -23.93 7.21 -4.67
CA ASN A 225 -25.14 7.78 -4.08
C ASN A 225 -25.99 8.64 -5.06
N ALA A 226 -25.63 8.71 -6.33
CA ALA A 226 -26.40 9.49 -7.32
C ALA A 226 -27.56 8.67 -7.96
N SER A 227 -27.79 7.43 -7.49
CA SER A 227 -28.88 6.57 -7.96
C SER A 227 -30.02 6.42 -6.93
N ILE A 228 -30.06 7.25 -5.87
CA ILE A 228 -31.15 7.32 -4.91
C ILE A 228 -31.79 8.72 -5.03
N THR A 229 -32.46 8.97 -6.10
CA THR A 229 -33.57 9.93 -6.24
C THR A 229 -34.58 9.40 -7.26
#